data_b1ded74b900e17fe470fe447c1f0be72
#
_entry.id   b1ded74b900e17fe470fe447c1f0be72
#
_cell.length_a   1.000
_cell.length_b   1.000
_cell.length_c   1.000
_cell.angle_alpha   90.00
_cell.angle_beta   90.00
_cell.angle_gamma   90.00
#
_symmetry.space_group_name_H-M   'P 1'
#
loop_
_entity.id
_entity.type
_entity.pdbx_description
1 polymer ?
#
loop_
_entity_poly.entity_id
_entity_poly.type
_entity_poly.pdbx_seq_one_letter_code
_entity_poly.pdbx_strand_id
1 'polypeptide(L)'
;MKRFRAMTKINLWISVFLMMAISGAALSSQSEPYPLEAWAKRADMQQVRISPDGNRLALLKIVSNTGNPILEIYNANDLSARPFRMNADPMEITSVDWITDEIVVFSARDKVRDKIDGWNQGVYERALGLLTLNKDPKKNSWKKIAASDRAESGSLNIVSTLPTKLNKILISA
;
A
#
# COMPACT_ATOMS: atom_id res chain seq x y z
N MET A 1 72.23 -25.67 -22.34
CA MET A 1 71.46 -25.13 -21.21
C MET A 1 70.82 -23.73 -21.42
N LYS A 2 71.02 -23.00 -22.52
CA LYS A 2 70.39 -21.65 -22.72
C LYS A 2 68.98 -21.61 -23.30
N ARG A 3 68.51 -22.65 -23.96
CA ARG A 3 67.14 -22.68 -24.60
C ARG A 3 66.02 -22.92 -23.60
N PHE A 4 66.22 -23.55 -22.47
CA PHE A 4 65.16 -23.80 -21.47
C PHE A 4 64.76 -22.54 -20.68
N ARG A 5 65.65 -21.56 -20.50
CA ARG A 5 65.34 -20.31 -19.79
C ARG A 5 64.51 -19.32 -20.59
N ALA A 6 64.53 -19.41 -21.92
CA ALA A 6 63.75 -18.53 -22.80
C ALA A 6 62.28 -18.94 -22.85
N MET A 7 61.97 -20.24 -22.87
CA MET A 7 60.60 -20.75 -22.88
C MET A 7 59.82 -20.44 -21.59
N THR A 8 60.50 -20.48 -20.44
CA THR A 8 59.83 -20.18 -19.14
C THR A 8 59.41 -18.71 -19.03
N LYS A 9 60.19 -17.80 -19.60
CA LYS A 9 59.88 -16.36 -19.60
C LYS A 9 58.71 -16.04 -20.54
N ILE A 10 58.61 -16.67 -21.69
CA ILE A 10 57.54 -16.47 -22.67
C ILE A 10 56.20 -16.97 -22.09
N ASN A 11 56.16 -18.11 -21.44
CA ASN A 11 54.97 -18.63 -20.80
C ASN A 11 54.48 -17.76 -19.62
N LEU A 12 55.40 -17.13 -18.87
CA LEU A 12 55.03 -16.22 -17.79
C LEU A 12 54.37 -14.94 -18.32
N TRP A 13 54.87 -14.38 -19.42
CA TRP A 13 54.29 -13.18 -20.04
C TRP A 13 52.91 -13.45 -20.66
N ILE A 14 52.74 -14.63 -21.25
CA ILE A 14 51.44 -15.04 -21.81
C ILE A 14 50.40 -15.24 -20.68
N SER A 15 50.78 -15.83 -19.54
CA SER A 15 49.92 -15.97 -18.38
C SER A 15 49.48 -14.63 -17.77
N VAL A 16 50.41 -13.66 -17.66
CA VAL A 16 50.11 -12.32 -17.15
C VAL A 16 49.19 -11.57 -18.11
N PHE A 17 49.40 -11.70 -19.41
CA PHE A 17 48.53 -11.05 -20.43
C PHE A 17 47.11 -11.67 -20.45
N LEU A 18 47.01 -12.98 -20.26
CA LEU A 18 45.72 -13.68 -20.18
C LEU A 18 44.95 -13.31 -18.89
N MET A 19 45.61 -13.12 -17.77
CA MET A 19 44.99 -12.62 -16.52
C MET A 19 44.50 -11.16 -16.64
N MET A 20 45.22 -10.31 -17.36
CA MET A 20 44.79 -8.92 -17.60
C MET A 20 43.56 -8.84 -18.54
N ALA A 21 43.40 -9.76 -19.47
CA ALA A 21 42.28 -9.77 -20.40
C ALA A 21 40.94 -10.18 -19.71
N ILE A 22 41.00 -10.91 -18.59
CA ILE A 22 39.82 -11.36 -17.84
C ILE A 22 39.33 -10.25 -16.89
N SER A 23 40.18 -9.33 -16.47
CA SER A 23 39.81 -8.24 -15.55
C SER A 23 38.98 -7.11 -16.18
N GLY A 24 38.82 -7.08 -17.49
CA GLY A 24 38.08 -6.04 -18.23
C GLY A 24 36.58 -6.30 -18.42
N ALA A 25 36.07 -7.46 -18.06
CA ALA A 25 34.67 -7.82 -18.25
C ALA A 25 33.84 -7.76 -16.97
N ALA A 26 34.12 -6.81 -16.08
CA ALA A 26 33.11 -6.32 -15.17
C ALA A 26 32.09 -5.58 -16.02
N LEU A 27 31.18 -6.31 -16.64
CA LEU A 27 29.94 -5.76 -17.22
C LEU A 27 29.23 -5.04 -16.08
N SER A 28 29.44 -3.74 -16.01
CA SER A 28 28.55 -2.83 -15.31
C SER A 28 27.17 -3.08 -15.90
N SER A 29 26.40 -3.93 -15.27
CA SER A 29 24.97 -4.01 -15.50
C SER A 29 24.42 -2.66 -15.08
N GLN A 30 24.43 -1.68 -15.97
CA GLN A 30 23.64 -0.49 -15.84
C GLN A 30 22.18 -1.00 -15.87
N SER A 31 21.60 -1.16 -14.70
CA SER A 31 20.15 -1.29 -14.62
C SER A 31 19.60 -0.04 -15.30
N GLU A 32 18.85 -0.24 -16.37
CA GLU A 32 18.14 0.88 -17.00
C GLU A 32 17.41 1.65 -15.91
N PRO A 33 17.53 2.98 -15.86
CA PRO A 33 16.82 3.77 -14.86
C PRO A 33 15.33 3.50 -15.01
N TYR A 34 14.67 3.23 -13.90
CA TYR A 34 13.23 3.02 -13.89
C TYR A 34 12.54 4.20 -14.58
N PRO A 35 11.63 3.96 -15.53
CA PRO A 35 10.92 5.02 -16.22
C PRO A 35 10.15 5.89 -15.20
N LEU A 36 10.04 7.18 -15.46
CA LEU A 36 9.41 8.14 -14.57
C LEU A 36 7.96 7.74 -14.21
N GLU A 37 7.27 7.11 -15.15
CA GLU A 37 5.91 6.58 -15.01
C GLU A 37 5.81 5.52 -13.90
N ALA A 38 6.86 4.72 -13.70
CA ALA A 38 6.89 3.72 -12.63
C ALA A 38 6.90 4.36 -11.23
N TRP A 39 7.51 5.54 -11.10
CA TRP A 39 7.53 6.32 -9.85
C TRP A 39 6.21 7.05 -9.60
N ALA A 40 5.49 7.41 -10.66
CA ALA A 40 4.19 8.08 -10.58
C ALA A 40 3.02 7.12 -10.34
N LYS A 41 3.24 5.81 -10.48
CA LYS A 41 2.20 4.80 -10.29
C LYS A 41 1.77 4.72 -8.82
N ARG A 42 0.45 4.81 -8.57
CA ARG A 42 -0.10 4.51 -7.24
C ARG A 42 0.15 3.04 -6.89
N ALA A 43 0.47 2.77 -5.63
CA ALA A 43 0.57 1.39 -5.15
C ALA A 43 -0.77 0.65 -5.34
N ASP A 44 -0.73 -0.54 -5.90
CA ASP A 44 -1.93 -1.34 -6.18
C ASP A 44 -2.69 -1.74 -4.90
N MET A 45 -1.98 -1.79 -3.77
CA MET A 45 -2.53 -2.11 -2.45
C MET A 45 -1.98 -1.15 -1.40
N GLN A 46 -2.84 -0.71 -0.50
CA GLN A 46 -2.50 0.21 0.59
C GLN A 46 -3.21 -0.20 1.87
N GLN A 47 -2.75 0.32 3.01
CA GLN A 47 -3.42 0.17 4.31
C GLN A 47 -3.69 -1.30 4.68
N VAL A 48 -2.72 -2.17 4.47
CA VAL A 48 -2.86 -3.59 4.83
C VAL A 48 -2.91 -3.74 6.36
N ARG A 49 -3.97 -4.38 6.87
CA ARG A 49 -4.22 -4.60 8.30
C ARG A 49 -4.70 -6.03 8.54
N ILE A 50 -4.11 -6.70 9.52
CA ILE A 50 -4.55 -8.02 9.97
C ILE A 50 -5.54 -7.88 11.12
N SER A 51 -6.57 -8.74 11.17
CA SER A 51 -7.52 -8.80 12.28
C SER A 51 -6.84 -9.23 13.59
N PRO A 52 -7.37 -8.89 14.76
CA PRO A 52 -6.80 -9.28 16.06
C PRO A 52 -6.57 -10.78 16.20
N ASP A 53 -7.47 -11.62 15.68
CA ASP A 53 -7.36 -13.08 15.67
C ASP A 53 -6.42 -13.65 14.59
N GLY A 54 -5.88 -12.80 13.70
CA GLY A 54 -4.99 -13.20 12.61
C GLY A 54 -5.67 -13.88 11.42
N ASN A 55 -6.99 -14.08 11.44
CA ASN A 55 -7.70 -14.88 10.44
C ASN A 55 -8.17 -14.08 9.22
N ARG A 56 -8.15 -12.75 9.29
CA ARG A 56 -8.61 -11.86 8.21
C ARG A 56 -7.60 -10.78 7.90
N LEU A 57 -7.57 -10.37 6.65
CA LEU A 57 -6.71 -9.32 6.13
C LEU A 57 -7.59 -8.26 5.46
N ALA A 58 -7.55 -7.03 5.96
CA ALA A 58 -8.18 -5.87 5.34
C ALA A 58 -7.13 -5.08 4.55
N LEU A 59 -7.47 -4.61 3.36
CA LEU A 59 -6.62 -3.73 2.58
C LEU A 59 -7.44 -2.83 1.65
N LEU A 60 -6.83 -1.74 1.23
CA LEU A 60 -7.36 -0.87 0.19
C LEU A 60 -6.73 -1.24 -1.16
N LYS A 61 -7.56 -1.72 -2.08
CA LYS A 61 -7.16 -2.09 -3.44
C LYS A 61 -7.37 -0.91 -4.38
N ILE A 62 -6.33 -0.54 -5.08
CA ILE A 62 -6.38 0.46 -6.16
C ILE A 62 -6.64 -0.28 -7.47
N VAL A 63 -7.84 -0.13 -8.01
CA VAL A 63 -8.24 -0.82 -9.26
C VAL A 63 -7.80 -0.04 -10.50
N SER A 64 -7.75 1.30 -10.38
CA SER A 64 -7.28 2.17 -11.45
C SER A 64 -6.56 3.39 -10.89
N ASN A 65 -5.71 4.02 -11.69
CA ASN A 65 -4.95 5.20 -11.26
C ASN A 65 -5.84 6.40 -10.89
N THR A 66 -7.06 6.45 -11.39
CA THR A 66 -8.01 7.56 -11.21
C THR A 66 -9.22 7.20 -10.35
N GLY A 67 -9.41 5.91 -10.02
CA GLY A 67 -10.55 5.43 -9.24
C GLY A 67 -10.33 5.53 -7.73
N ASN A 68 -11.45 5.47 -7.00
CA ASN A 68 -11.44 5.36 -5.55
C ASN A 68 -10.94 3.99 -5.11
N PRO A 69 -10.23 3.90 -3.98
CA PRO A 69 -9.85 2.61 -3.39
C PRO A 69 -11.07 1.78 -3.01
N ILE A 70 -10.97 0.47 -3.21
CA ILE A 70 -11.96 -0.51 -2.77
C ILE A 70 -11.42 -1.21 -1.53
N LEU A 71 -12.22 -1.30 -0.47
CA LEU A 71 -11.90 -2.12 0.68
C LEU A 71 -12.13 -3.60 0.35
N GLU A 72 -11.07 -4.38 0.45
CA GLU A 72 -11.10 -5.84 0.31
C GLU A 72 -10.78 -6.51 1.64
N ILE A 73 -11.57 -7.53 1.99
CA ILE A 73 -11.35 -8.37 3.18
C ILE A 73 -11.10 -9.81 2.70
N TYR A 74 -9.93 -10.32 2.99
CA TYR A 74 -9.51 -11.67 2.66
C TYR A 74 -9.56 -12.59 3.88
N ASN A 75 -9.71 -13.87 3.64
CA ASN A 75 -9.35 -14.91 4.60
C ASN A 75 -7.82 -15.05 4.59
N ALA A 76 -7.14 -14.80 5.71
CA ALA A 76 -5.68 -14.87 5.81
C ALA A 76 -5.14 -16.29 5.59
N ASN A 77 -5.97 -17.32 5.85
CA ASN A 77 -5.60 -18.73 5.65
C ASN A 77 -5.79 -19.20 4.21
N ASP A 78 -6.52 -18.43 3.37
CA ASP A 78 -6.75 -18.73 1.96
C ASP A 78 -6.88 -17.45 1.15
N LEU A 79 -5.76 -16.91 0.72
CA LEU A 79 -5.68 -15.68 -0.09
C LEU A 79 -6.13 -15.90 -1.54
N SER A 80 -6.32 -17.15 -1.98
CA SER A 80 -6.84 -17.47 -3.31
C SER A 80 -8.36 -17.35 -3.40
N ALA A 81 -9.04 -17.44 -2.26
CA ALA A 81 -10.47 -17.26 -2.17
C ALA A 81 -10.88 -15.83 -2.55
N ARG A 82 -12.07 -15.70 -3.13
CA ARG A 82 -12.61 -14.39 -3.51
C ARG A 82 -12.84 -13.53 -2.26
N PRO A 83 -12.24 -12.33 -2.16
CA PRO A 83 -12.44 -11.46 -1.01
C PRO A 83 -13.85 -10.86 -0.98
N PHE A 84 -14.28 -10.46 0.21
CA PHE A 84 -15.38 -9.51 0.32
C PHE A 84 -14.90 -8.15 -0.18
N ARG A 85 -15.76 -7.43 -0.91
CA ARG A 85 -15.46 -6.12 -1.50
C ARG A 85 -16.49 -5.09 -1.09
N MET A 86 -16.03 -3.93 -0.67
CA MET A 86 -16.89 -2.77 -0.39
C MET A 86 -16.34 -1.55 -1.14
N ASN A 87 -17.21 -0.94 -1.94
CA ASN A 87 -16.98 0.36 -2.54
C ASN A 87 -17.78 1.41 -1.76
N ALA A 88 -17.18 2.54 -1.46
CA ALA A 88 -17.83 3.64 -0.75
C ALA A 88 -18.19 4.83 -1.66
N ASP A 89 -18.13 4.66 -2.99
CA ASP A 89 -18.44 5.75 -3.93
C ASP A 89 -19.69 6.53 -3.55
N PRO A 90 -19.67 7.86 -3.66
CA PRO A 90 -18.60 8.72 -4.21
C PRO A 90 -17.44 8.99 -3.27
N MET A 91 -17.48 8.51 -2.04
CA MET A 91 -16.44 8.74 -1.04
C MET A 91 -15.18 7.90 -1.32
N GLU A 92 -14.03 8.50 -1.13
CA GLU A 92 -12.73 7.83 -1.17
C GLU A 92 -12.37 7.29 0.22
N ILE A 93 -12.22 5.99 0.37
CA ILE A 93 -11.71 5.38 1.61
C ILE A 93 -10.22 5.70 1.73
N THR A 94 -9.81 6.32 2.84
CA THR A 94 -8.43 6.78 3.07
C THR A 94 -7.67 5.96 4.09
N SER A 95 -8.36 5.32 5.02
CA SER A 95 -7.73 4.42 6.00
C SER A 95 -8.70 3.34 6.45
N VAL A 96 -8.15 2.24 6.97
CA VAL A 96 -8.88 1.11 7.50
C VAL A 96 -8.14 0.55 8.73
N ASP A 97 -8.92 0.17 9.77
CA ASP A 97 -8.39 -0.48 10.96
C ASP A 97 -9.41 -1.45 11.57
N TRP A 98 -8.91 -2.45 12.32
CA TRP A 98 -9.76 -3.40 13.02
C TRP A 98 -10.10 -2.90 14.42
N ILE A 99 -11.38 -3.00 14.81
CA ILE A 99 -11.83 -2.80 16.19
C ILE A 99 -11.92 -4.15 16.90
N THR A 100 -12.50 -5.13 16.21
CA THR A 100 -12.60 -6.53 16.64
C THR A 100 -12.38 -7.44 15.43
N ASP A 101 -12.43 -8.75 15.62
CA ASP A 101 -12.32 -9.72 14.51
C ASP A 101 -13.44 -9.60 13.48
N GLU A 102 -14.55 -8.94 13.82
CA GLU A 102 -15.73 -8.80 12.96
C GLU A 102 -16.05 -7.34 12.61
N ILE A 103 -15.39 -6.36 13.25
CA ILE A 103 -15.70 -4.94 13.07
C ILE A 103 -14.47 -4.21 12.56
N VAL A 104 -14.64 -3.60 11.40
CA VAL A 104 -13.66 -2.73 10.76
C VAL A 104 -14.16 -1.30 10.80
N VAL A 105 -13.30 -0.37 11.20
CA VAL A 105 -13.53 1.06 11.07
C VAL A 105 -12.75 1.58 9.86
N PHE A 106 -13.34 2.48 9.11
CA PHE A 106 -12.68 3.12 7.99
C PHE A 106 -12.91 4.63 7.99
N SER A 107 -11.92 5.38 7.55
CA SER A 107 -12.05 6.80 7.26
C SER A 107 -12.32 6.96 5.77
N ALA A 108 -13.21 7.88 5.43
CA ALA A 108 -13.49 8.23 4.06
C ALA A 108 -13.60 9.75 3.91
N ARG A 109 -13.36 10.22 2.70
CA ARG A 109 -13.53 11.64 2.34
C ARG A 109 -14.31 11.76 1.04
N ASP A 110 -15.10 12.82 0.94
CA ASP A 110 -15.78 13.21 -0.29
C ASP A 110 -15.40 14.63 -0.67
N LYS A 111 -15.27 14.87 -1.96
CA LYS A 111 -14.95 16.20 -2.48
C LYS A 111 -16.24 17.00 -2.65
N VAL A 112 -16.49 17.90 -1.73
CA VAL A 112 -17.74 18.69 -1.70
C VAL A 112 -17.65 19.91 -2.62
N ARG A 113 -16.46 20.44 -2.86
CA ARG A 113 -16.24 21.63 -3.68
C ARG A 113 -14.92 21.55 -4.44
N ASP A 114 -14.94 21.98 -5.69
CA ASP A 114 -13.75 22.11 -6.50
C ASP A 114 -12.83 23.23 -6.01
N LYS A 115 -11.59 23.20 -6.49
CA LYS A 115 -10.61 24.23 -6.27
C LYS A 115 -11.18 25.57 -6.73
N ILE A 116 -11.17 26.57 -5.85
CA ILE A 116 -11.42 27.98 -6.21
C ILE A 116 -10.07 28.56 -6.65
N ASP A 117 -10.07 29.34 -7.75
CA ASP A 117 -8.86 29.99 -8.24
C ASP A 117 -8.11 30.74 -7.14
N GLY A 118 -6.83 30.48 -7.04
CA GLY A 118 -5.89 31.10 -6.13
C GLY A 118 -5.45 30.18 -4.98
N TRP A 119 -6.21 29.97 -3.95
CA TRP A 119 -5.70 29.43 -2.68
C TRP A 119 -6.24 28.07 -2.25
N ASN A 120 -7.23 27.52 -2.91
CA ASN A 120 -7.94 26.37 -2.37
C ASN A 120 -7.65 25.05 -3.04
N GLN A 121 -7.25 24.07 -2.25
CA GLN A 121 -7.07 22.67 -2.67
C GLN A 121 -8.40 21.89 -2.79
N GLY A 122 -9.54 22.56 -2.79
CA GLY A 122 -10.86 21.93 -2.69
C GLY A 122 -11.26 21.69 -1.23
N VAL A 123 -12.53 21.45 -1.02
CA VAL A 123 -13.10 21.15 0.29
C VAL A 123 -13.55 19.72 0.33
N TYR A 124 -13.14 19.01 1.37
CA TYR A 124 -13.49 17.61 1.58
C TYR A 124 -14.33 17.47 2.85
N GLU A 125 -15.46 16.78 2.73
CA GLU A 125 -16.17 16.22 3.87
C GLU A 125 -15.46 14.92 4.28
N ARG A 126 -15.25 14.73 5.57
CA ARG A 126 -14.67 13.50 6.12
C ARG A 126 -15.72 12.74 6.90
N ALA A 127 -15.69 11.43 6.81
CA ALA A 127 -16.59 10.55 7.52
C ALA A 127 -15.86 9.35 8.09
N LEU A 128 -16.37 8.83 9.20
CA LEU A 128 -15.99 7.52 9.73
C LEU A 128 -17.15 6.54 9.53
N GLY A 129 -16.82 5.37 9.02
CA GLY A 129 -17.75 4.27 8.84
C GLY A 129 -17.32 3.04 9.63
N LEU A 130 -18.30 2.27 10.08
CA LEU A 130 -18.10 0.94 10.62
C LEU A 130 -18.65 -0.08 9.64
N LEU A 131 -17.83 -1.05 9.28
CA LEU A 131 -18.23 -2.25 8.56
C LEU A 131 -18.30 -3.41 9.55
N THR A 132 -19.48 -4.02 9.65
CA THR A 132 -19.69 -5.25 10.43
C THR A 132 -19.70 -6.44 9.49
N LEU A 133 -18.80 -7.37 9.73
CA LEU A 133 -18.65 -8.61 8.98
C LEU A 133 -19.50 -9.72 9.63
N ASN A 134 -20.18 -10.47 8.80
CA ASN A 134 -20.96 -11.64 9.20
C ASN A 134 -20.38 -12.91 8.60
N LYS A 135 -20.72 -14.07 9.15
CA LYS A 135 -20.40 -15.38 8.56
C LYS A 135 -20.99 -15.51 7.15
N ASP A 136 -22.18 -14.97 6.92
CA ASP A 136 -22.77 -14.82 5.59
C ASP A 136 -22.36 -13.44 5.03
N PRO A 137 -21.54 -13.37 3.98
CA PRO A 137 -21.09 -12.09 3.42
C PRO A 137 -22.22 -11.19 2.91
N LYS A 138 -23.39 -11.76 2.59
CA LYS A 138 -24.58 -10.99 2.16
C LYS A 138 -25.20 -10.17 3.29
N LYS A 139 -24.89 -10.50 4.53
CA LYS A 139 -25.34 -9.81 5.75
C LYS A 139 -24.33 -8.79 6.27
N ASN A 140 -23.20 -8.63 5.58
CA ASN A 140 -22.27 -7.56 5.91
C ASN A 140 -22.97 -6.22 5.74
N SER A 141 -22.76 -5.33 6.68
CA SER A 141 -23.38 -4.01 6.67
C SER A 141 -22.39 -2.96 7.13
N TRP A 142 -22.52 -1.78 6.59
CA TRP A 142 -21.74 -0.65 7.08
C TRP A 142 -22.64 0.52 7.44
N LYS A 143 -22.20 1.37 8.35
CA LYS A 143 -22.89 2.59 8.76
C LYS A 143 -21.91 3.72 8.97
N LYS A 144 -22.31 4.94 8.62
CA LYS A 144 -21.59 6.16 8.99
C LYS A 144 -21.82 6.43 10.49
N ILE A 145 -20.72 6.62 11.24
CA ILE A 145 -20.78 6.87 12.69
C ILE A 145 -20.41 8.30 13.07
N ALA A 146 -19.62 8.97 12.22
CA ALA A 146 -19.26 10.37 12.39
C ALA A 146 -19.02 11.01 11.04
N ALA A 147 -19.22 12.33 10.96
CA ALA A 147 -18.83 13.15 9.81
C ALA A 147 -18.33 14.50 10.33
N SER A 148 -17.37 15.10 9.64
CA SER A 148 -17.02 16.49 9.88
C SER A 148 -18.08 17.37 9.24
N ASP A 149 -18.56 18.35 9.99
CA ASP A 149 -19.32 19.43 9.37
C ASP A 149 -18.42 20.23 8.44
N ARG A 150 -18.98 20.59 7.32
CA ARG A 150 -18.44 21.31 6.17
C ARG A 150 -17.22 22.19 6.44
N ALA A 151 -16.23 22.02 5.60
CA ALA A 151 -15.37 23.06 5.07
C ALA A 151 -14.29 23.67 5.95
N GLU A 152 -14.28 23.53 7.21
CA GLU A 152 -13.17 23.96 8.03
C GLU A 152 -12.36 22.72 8.39
N SER A 153 -11.31 22.46 7.67
CA SER A 153 -10.13 21.62 7.99
C SER A 153 -10.18 20.70 9.24
N GLY A 154 -11.35 20.33 9.70
CA GLY A 154 -11.56 19.43 10.82
C GLY A 154 -10.96 18.07 10.51
N SER A 155 -9.97 17.68 11.27
CA SER A 155 -9.30 16.39 11.14
C SER A 155 -10.13 15.34 11.87
N LEU A 156 -11.04 14.69 11.16
CA LEU A 156 -11.71 13.53 11.71
C LEU A 156 -10.81 12.28 11.51
N ASN A 157 -10.09 11.90 12.54
CA ASN A 157 -9.16 10.79 12.48
C ASN A 157 -9.39 9.78 13.60
N ILE A 158 -9.09 8.51 13.30
CA ILE A 158 -9.02 7.46 14.31
C ILE A 158 -7.67 7.59 15.02
N VAL A 159 -7.70 7.90 16.30
CA VAL A 159 -6.50 8.00 17.15
C VAL A 159 -6.12 6.63 17.69
N SER A 160 -7.11 5.83 18.10
CA SER A 160 -6.89 4.47 18.61
C SER A 160 -8.17 3.66 18.55
N THR A 161 -8.05 2.38 18.25
CA THR A 161 -9.14 1.39 18.31
C THR A 161 -9.37 0.88 19.73
N LEU A 162 -8.57 1.32 20.73
CA LEU A 162 -8.68 0.96 22.15
C LEU A 162 -8.81 -0.57 22.37
N PRO A 163 -7.81 -1.39 22.01
CA PRO A 163 -7.92 -2.85 22.01
C PRO A 163 -8.28 -3.46 23.39
N THR A 164 -8.02 -2.74 24.46
CA THR A 164 -8.37 -3.16 25.84
C THR A 164 -9.79 -2.74 26.26
N LYS A 165 -10.50 -1.97 25.44
CA LYS A 165 -11.85 -1.47 25.72
C LYS A 165 -12.78 -1.82 24.58
N LEU A 166 -13.45 -2.96 24.68
CA LEU A 166 -14.37 -3.45 23.67
C LEU A 166 -15.39 -2.39 23.26
N ASN A 167 -15.67 -2.32 21.96
CA ASN A 167 -16.67 -1.43 21.34
C ASN A 167 -16.44 0.07 21.53
N LYS A 168 -15.20 0.49 21.77
CA LYS A 168 -14.83 1.91 21.83
C LYS A 168 -13.70 2.22 20.88
N ILE A 169 -13.76 3.40 20.31
CA ILE A 169 -12.67 4.00 19.53
C ILE A 169 -12.43 5.40 20.04
N LEU A 170 -11.20 5.86 19.97
CA LEU A 170 -10.83 7.25 20.24
C LEU A 170 -10.67 7.95 18.89
N ILE A 171 -11.40 9.04 18.71
CA ILE A 171 -11.33 9.89 17.52
C ILE A 171 -10.91 11.30 17.92
N SER A 172 -10.21 11.99 17.01
CA SER A 172 -10.04 13.44 17.04
C SER A 172 -10.99 14.06 16.02
N ALA A 173 -11.64 15.14 16.39
CA ALA A 173 -12.49 15.95 15.54
C ALA A 173 -12.02 17.42 15.59
#